data_b8fa7f4e3994d7c6347bb292f0ecd75c
#
_entry.id   b8fa7f4e3994d7c6347bb292f0ecd75c
#
_cell.length_a   1.000
_cell.length_b   1.000
_cell.length_c   1.000
_cell.angle_alpha   90.00
_cell.angle_beta   90.00
_cell.angle_gamma   90.00
#
_symmetry.space_group_name_H-M   'P 1'
#
loop_
_entity.id
_entity.type
_entity.pdbx_description
1 polymer ?
#
loop_
_entity_poly.entity_id
_entity_poly.type
_entity_poly.pdbx_seq_one_letter_code
_entity_poly.pdbx_strand_id
1 'polypeptide(L)'
;MHVITIARARQWVITALVVVAVLVTAALTTRVTVGVPIADGTRTVALILAALLPAVSGVVLIDRFPRLSPTFLRERRLRTVELTGFWIANALGIVITGQGSVPYRLYTVTSGLLLADISLVLVSWLGMTGVLGSCLTGVVWIIGAGGLAQVLGYPPDILTDPSSQVLAMWVRPLYYYELGGVVALGLAASLRHVLRRGDNRPDA
;
A
#
# COMPACT_ATOMS: atom_id res chain seq x y z
N MET A 1 -2.16 10.17 31.49
CA MET A 1 -1.16 10.26 30.40
C MET A 1 -0.56 8.90 30.03
N HIS A 2 -0.17 8.04 30.99
CA HIS A 2 0.43 6.72 30.73
C HIS A 2 -0.45 5.74 29.91
N VAL A 3 -1.75 5.68 30.16
CA VAL A 3 -2.67 4.71 29.51
C VAL A 3 -2.72 4.89 28.00
N ILE A 4 -2.71 6.12 27.49
CA ILE A 4 -2.78 6.42 26.06
C ILE A 4 -1.47 6.05 25.36
N THR A 5 -0.34 6.31 26.01
CA THR A 5 0.97 5.91 25.48
C THR A 5 1.07 4.39 25.38
N ILE A 6 0.54 3.66 26.35
CA ILE A 6 0.49 2.20 26.37
C ILE A 6 -0.44 1.66 25.26
N ALA A 7 -1.64 2.23 25.12
CA ALA A 7 -2.59 1.81 24.08
C ALA A 7 -2.03 2.03 22.65
N ARG A 8 -1.37 3.17 22.40
CA ARG A 8 -0.71 3.48 21.13
C ARG A 8 0.48 2.55 20.86
N ALA A 9 1.33 2.33 21.86
CA ALA A 9 2.45 1.39 21.76
C ALA A 9 1.96 -0.04 21.46
N ARG A 10 0.88 -0.48 22.11
CA ARG A 10 0.26 -1.79 21.85
C ARG A 10 -0.27 -1.90 20.41
N GLN A 11 -0.90 -0.85 19.90
CA GLN A 11 -1.36 -0.80 18.49
C GLN A 11 -0.18 -0.93 17.52
N TRP A 12 0.92 -0.22 17.76
CA TRP A 12 2.12 -0.29 16.92
C TRP A 12 2.74 -1.69 16.92
N VAL A 13 2.87 -2.30 18.10
CA VAL A 13 3.41 -3.65 18.21
C VAL A 13 2.54 -4.66 17.47
N ILE A 14 1.23 -4.63 17.65
CA ILE A 14 0.31 -5.55 16.96
C ILE A 14 0.40 -5.33 15.44
N THR A 15 0.35 -4.08 14.97
CA THR A 15 0.44 -3.80 13.53
C THR A 15 1.79 -4.22 12.95
N ALA A 16 2.89 -3.98 13.66
CA ALA A 16 4.22 -4.41 13.24
C ALA A 16 4.31 -5.94 13.14
N LEU A 17 3.77 -6.68 14.11
CA LEU A 17 3.73 -8.14 14.07
C LEU A 17 2.92 -8.65 12.88
N VAL A 18 1.75 -8.05 12.61
CA VAL A 18 0.92 -8.41 11.44
C VAL A 18 1.65 -8.10 10.13
N VAL A 19 2.26 -6.92 10.02
CA VAL A 19 3.05 -6.53 8.83
C VAL A 19 4.21 -7.52 8.61
N VAL A 20 4.96 -7.85 9.65
CA VAL A 20 6.05 -8.84 9.56
C VAL A 20 5.52 -10.21 9.13
N ALA A 21 4.41 -10.67 9.71
CA ALA A 21 3.80 -11.94 9.32
C ALA A 21 3.38 -11.93 7.85
N VAL A 22 2.76 -10.85 7.37
CA VAL A 22 2.38 -10.68 5.95
C VAL A 22 3.61 -10.71 5.05
N LEU A 23 4.67 -9.97 5.40
CA LEU A 23 5.91 -9.93 4.60
C LEU A 23 6.63 -11.29 4.56
N VAL A 24 6.71 -11.97 5.69
CA VAL A 24 7.30 -13.33 5.76
C VAL A 24 6.48 -14.31 4.91
N THR A 25 5.16 -14.29 5.05
CA THR A 25 4.29 -15.15 4.24
C THR A 25 4.42 -14.83 2.75
N ALA A 26 4.46 -13.55 2.37
CA ALA A 26 4.68 -13.14 1.00
C ALA A 26 6.03 -13.65 0.46
N ALA A 27 7.12 -13.54 1.25
CA ALA A 27 8.44 -14.02 0.86
C ALA A 27 8.46 -15.54 0.67
N LEU A 28 7.77 -16.31 1.52
CA LEU A 28 7.69 -17.77 1.42
C LEU A 28 6.78 -18.23 0.27
N THR A 29 5.83 -17.42 -0.15
CA THR A 29 4.80 -17.79 -1.15
C THR A 29 5.00 -17.15 -2.53
N THR A 30 6.20 -16.65 -2.82
CA THR A 30 6.52 -16.02 -4.12
C THR A 30 6.29 -16.92 -5.33
N ARG A 31 6.37 -18.23 -5.13
CA ARG A 31 6.16 -19.26 -6.18
C ARG A 31 4.79 -19.94 -6.11
N VAL A 32 3.99 -19.63 -5.11
CA VAL A 32 2.65 -20.21 -4.94
C VAL A 32 1.65 -19.35 -5.70
N THR A 33 0.96 -19.98 -6.66
CA THR A 33 -0.08 -19.33 -7.45
C THR A 33 -1.46 -19.84 -7.05
N VAL A 34 -2.44 -18.95 -7.08
CA VAL A 34 -3.86 -19.27 -6.86
C VAL A 34 -4.68 -18.74 -8.03
N GLY A 35 -5.67 -19.52 -8.45
CA GLY A 35 -6.63 -19.09 -9.46
C GLY A 35 -7.51 -17.96 -8.91
N VAL A 36 -7.74 -16.94 -9.72
CA VAL A 36 -8.69 -15.86 -9.39
C VAL A 36 -9.94 -16.05 -10.25
N PRO A 37 -11.05 -16.56 -9.66
CA PRO A 37 -12.22 -17.02 -10.43
C PRO A 37 -12.83 -15.97 -11.35
N ILE A 38 -12.72 -14.70 -11.01
CA ILE A 38 -13.35 -13.59 -11.77
C ILE A 38 -12.44 -13.09 -12.90
N ALA A 39 -11.12 -13.36 -12.81
CA ALA A 39 -10.15 -12.80 -13.74
C ALA A 39 -9.57 -13.83 -14.72
N ASP A 40 -10.10 -15.07 -14.71
CA ASP A 40 -9.62 -16.21 -15.54
C ASP A 40 -8.08 -16.37 -15.57
N GLY A 41 -7.42 -15.98 -14.48
CA GLY A 41 -5.97 -15.99 -14.39
C GLY A 41 -5.45 -16.45 -13.04
N THR A 42 -4.14 -16.72 -12.99
CA THR A 42 -3.45 -17.06 -11.76
C THR A 42 -2.70 -15.87 -11.20
N ARG A 43 -2.63 -15.76 -9.88
CA ARG A 43 -1.87 -14.73 -9.18
C ARG A 43 -0.98 -15.39 -8.14
N THR A 44 0.22 -14.84 -7.97
CA THR A 44 1.06 -15.29 -6.86
C THR A 44 0.44 -14.81 -5.54
N VAL A 45 0.48 -15.67 -4.52
CA VAL A 45 0.00 -15.32 -3.17
C VAL A 45 0.76 -14.10 -2.64
N ALA A 46 2.06 -14.00 -2.95
CA ALA A 46 2.88 -12.85 -2.60
C ALA A 46 2.31 -11.52 -3.15
N LEU A 47 1.86 -11.50 -4.42
CA LEU A 47 1.27 -10.31 -5.03
C LEU A 47 -0.04 -9.90 -4.34
N ILE A 48 -0.88 -10.88 -3.98
CA ILE A 48 -2.13 -10.64 -3.26
C ILE A 48 -1.84 -10.03 -1.89
N LEU A 49 -0.90 -10.60 -1.15
CA LEU A 49 -0.51 -10.09 0.16
C LEU A 49 0.11 -8.69 0.08
N ALA A 50 0.95 -8.44 -0.93
CA ALA A 50 1.54 -7.12 -1.14
C ALA A 50 0.50 -6.06 -1.51
N ALA A 51 -0.52 -6.40 -2.28
CA ALA A 51 -1.61 -5.46 -2.61
C ALA A 51 -2.47 -5.08 -1.39
N LEU A 52 -2.54 -5.95 -0.38
CA LEU A 52 -3.26 -5.68 0.87
C LEU A 52 -2.37 -5.02 1.95
N LEU A 53 -1.06 -5.08 1.77
CA LEU A 53 -0.09 -4.55 2.74
C LEU A 53 -0.27 -3.06 3.04
N PRO A 54 -0.58 -2.16 2.06
CA PRO A 54 -0.85 -0.75 2.34
C PRO A 54 -2.01 -0.52 3.30
N ALA A 55 -3.07 -1.33 3.20
CA ALA A 55 -4.21 -1.26 4.12
C ALA A 55 -3.82 -1.68 5.54
N VAL A 56 -3.09 -2.79 5.67
CA VAL A 56 -2.64 -3.32 6.97
C VAL A 56 -1.67 -2.34 7.65
N SER A 57 -0.66 -1.88 6.93
CA SER A 57 0.32 -0.91 7.46
C SER A 57 -0.30 0.47 7.72
N GLY A 58 -1.34 0.84 6.98
CA GLY A 58 -2.09 2.08 7.14
C GLY A 58 -2.81 2.19 8.50
N VAL A 59 -3.08 1.08 9.17
CA VAL A 59 -3.71 1.09 10.52
C VAL A 59 -2.88 1.91 11.53
N VAL A 60 -1.56 1.95 11.38
CA VAL A 60 -0.67 2.75 12.25
C VAL A 60 -0.92 4.25 12.10
N LEU A 61 -1.36 4.69 10.90
CA LEU A 61 -1.58 6.11 10.60
C LEU A 61 -2.88 6.66 11.21
N ILE A 62 -3.72 5.79 11.79
CA ILE A 62 -5.01 6.19 12.38
C ILE A 62 -4.77 6.79 13.76
N ASP A 63 -5.08 8.07 13.89
CA ASP A 63 -5.10 8.72 15.19
C ASP A 63 -6.44 8.42 15.92
N ARG A 64 -6.40 7.46 16.82
CA ARG A 64 -7.57 7.07 17.62
C ARG A 64 -7.84 8.01 18.80
N PHE A 65 -6.89 8.89 19.13
CA PHE A 65 -6.98 9.75 20.32
C PHE A 65 -6.58 11.19 20.01
N PRO A 66 -7.26 11.88 19.04
CA PRO A 66 -6.85 13.21 18.59
C PRO A 66 -6.91 14.29 19.68
N ARG A 67 -7.78 14.09 20.71
CA ARG A 67 -8.01 15.09 21.78
C ARG A 67 -6.96 15.07 22.89
N LEU A 68 -6.03 14.09 22.86
CA LEU A 68 -5.13 13.83 23.99
C LEU A 68 -3.65 14.03 23.66
N SER A 69 -3.36 14.65 22.52
CA SER A 69 -1.99 14.90 22.08
C SER A 69 -1.35 16.05 22.86
N PRO A 70 -0.25 15.81 23.58
CA PRO A 70 0.22 16.77 24.59
C PRO A 70 1.02 17.96 24.05
N THR A 71 1.60 17.87 22.85
CA THR A 71 2.31 18.99 22.21
C THR A 71 2.47 18.77 20.71
N PHE A 72 2.34 19.82 19.92
CA PHE A 72 2.46 19.81 18.46
C PHE A 72 3.78 19.20 17.94
N LEU A 73 4.91 19.50 18.58
CA LEU A 73 6.22 19.00 18.14
C LEU A 73 6.38 17.48 18.36
N ARG A 74 5.88 16.97 19.49
CA ARG A 74 5.92 15.55 19.80
C ARG A 74 5.01 14.76 18.87
N GLU A 75 3.84 15.29 18.56
CA GLU A 75 2.90 14.70 17.63
C GLU A 75 3.47 14.60 16.22
N ARG A 76 4.09 15.68 15.73
CA ARG A 76 4.74 15.69 14.42
C ARG A 76 5.83 14.63 14.30
N ARG A 77 6.66 14.45 15.33
CA ARG A 77 7.68 13.38 15.36
C ARG A 77 7.05 11.99 15.30
N LEU A 78 5.99 11.77 16.06
CA LEU A 78 5.28 10.48 16.07
C LEU A 78 4.68 10.17 14.70
N ARG A 79 4.01 11.12 14.07
CA ARG A 79 3.46 10.97 12.71
C ARG A 79 4.54 10.70 11.67
N THR A 80 5.70 11.31 11.82
CA THR A 80 6.85 11.02 10.93
C THR A 80 7.32 9.57 11.11
N VAL A 81 7.43 9.08 12.34
CA VAL A 81 7.82 7.68 12.61
C VAL A 81 6.79 6.70 12.05
N GLU A 82 5.50 6.95 12.26
CA GLU A 82 4.39 6.14 11.72
C GLU A 82 4.44 6.09 10.20
N LEU A 83 4.60 7.25 9.56
CA LEU A 83 4.70 7.36 8.11
C LEU A 83 5.95 6.65 7.56
N THR A 84 7.08 6.77 8.25
CA THR A 84 8.31 6.07 7.87
C THR A 84 8.10 4.55 7.94
N GLY A 85 7.50 4.06 9.03
CA GLY A 85 7.15 2.64 9.17
C GLY A 85 6.22 2.14 8.07
N PHE A 86 5.21 2.94 7.73
CA PHE A 86 4.30 2.66 6.61
C PHE A 86 5.06 2.50 5.29
N TRP A 87 5.93 3.45 4.95
CA TRP A 87 6.70 3.42 3.70
C TRP A 87 7.71 2.29 3.65
N ILE A 88 8.40 2.00 4.76
CA ILE A 88 9.33 0.86 4.85
C ILE A 88 8.58 -0.45 4.60
N ALA A 89 7.42 -0.67 5.23
CA ALA A 89 6.64 -1.87 5.05
C ALA A 89 6.23 -2.07 3.58
N ASN A 90 5.73 -1.02 2.93
CA ASN A 90 5.31 -1.08 1.52
C ASN A 90 6.49 -1.27 0.57
N ALA A 91 7.62 -0.61 0.81
CA ALA A 91 8.85 -0.79 0.04
C ALA A 91 9.36 -2.24 0.11
N LEU A 92 9.34 -2.86 1.30
CA LEU A 92 9.70 -4.27 1.46
C LEU A 92 8.73 -5.19 0.69
N GLY A 93 7.43 -4.93 0.73
CA GLY A 93 6.44 -5.65 -0.06
C GLY A 93 6.73 -5.58 -1.56
N ILE A 94 7.02 -4.39 -2.06
CA ILE A 94 7.40 -4.16 -3.47
C ILE A 94 8.67 -4.93 -3.84
N VAL A 95 9.70 -4.91 -2.98
CA VAL A 95 10.96 -5.63 -3.23
C VAL A 95 10.73 -7.14 -3.27
N ILE A 96 9.92 -7.68 -2.37
CA ILE A 96 9.61 -9.12 -2.32
C ILE A 96 8.87 -9.56 -3.60
N THR A 97 7.88 -8.78 -4.04
CA THR A 97 7.05 -9.13 -5.21
C THR A 97 7.66 -8.73 -6.54
N GLY A 98 8.53 -7.74 -6.56
CA GLY A 98 9.18 -7.20 -7.77
C GLY A 98 10.30 -8.07 -8.33
N GLN A 99 10.36 -9.37 -8.00
CA GLN A 99 11.36 -10.30 -8.54
C GLN A 99 10.91 -10.83 -9.89
N GLY A 100 11.66 -10.53 -10.95
CA GLY A 100 11.30 -10.95 -12.31
C GLY A 100 11.98 -10.10 -13.37
N SER A 101 11.39 -10.05 -14.57
CA SER A 101 11.85 -9.21 -15.68
C SER A 101 11.83 -7.73 -15.33
N VAL A 102 12.64 -6.93 -16.01
CA VAL A 102 12.68 -5.48 -15.79
C VAL A 102 11.28 -4.84 -15.94
N PRO A 103 10.48 -5.15 -17.00
CA PRO A 103 9.13 -4.61 -17.12
C PRO A 103 8.23 -4.97 -15.94
N TYR A 104 8.30 -6.20 -15.47
CA TYR A 104 7.52 -6.65 -14.32
C TYR A 104 7.91 -5.92 -13.03
N ARG A 105 9.21 -5.69 -12.80
CA ARG A 105 9.68 -4.93 -11.65
C ARG A 105 9.15 -3.49 -11.69
N LEU A 106 9.22 -2.87 -12.85
CA LEU A 106 8.73 -1.51 -13.04
C LEU A 106 7.23 -1.42 -12.77
N TYR A 107 6.46 -2.35 -13.32
CA TYR A 107 5.03 -2.45 -13.07
C TYR A 107 4.71 -2.63 -11.56
N THR A 108 5.43 -3.55 -10.90
CA THR A 108 5.24 -3.82 -9.47
C THR A 108 5.58 -2.61 -8.61
N VAL A 109 6.65 -1.87 -8.95
CA VAL A 109 7.03 -0.64 -8.24
C VAL A 109 5.95 0.42 -8.40
N THR A 110 5.52 0.71 -9.63
CA THR A 110 4.53 1.76 -9.88
C THR A 110 3.18 1.42 -9.24
N SER A 111 2.70 0.19 -9.43
CA SER A 111 1.42 -0.23 -8.85
C SER A 111 1.47 -0.31 -7.33
N GLY A 112 2.55 -0.80 -6.75
CA GLY A 112 2.73 -0.86 -5.30
C GLY A 112 2.78 0.53 -4.67
N LEU A 113 3.50 1.48 -5.28
CA LEU A 113 3.52 2.87 -4.83
C LEU A 113 2.13 3.51 -4.97
N LEU A 114 1.44 3.31 -6.08
CA LEU A 114 0.09 3.85 -6.30
C LEU A 114 -0.90 3.34 -5.25
N LEU A 115 -0.87 2.04 -4.95
CA LEU A 115 -1.72 1.45 -3.90
C LEU A 115 -1.39 2.02 -2.51
N ALA A 116 -0.10 2.23 -2.22
CA ALA A 116 0.33 2.85 -0.97
C ALA A 116 -0.14 4.31 -0.87
N ASP A 117 -0.05 5.08 -1.96
CA ASP A 117 -0.51 6.47 -2.02
C ASP A 117 -2.02 6.57 -1.80
N ILE A 118 -2.80 5.75 -2.51
CA ILE A 118 -4.26 5.69 -2.35
C ILE A 118 -4.60 5.33 -0.90
N SER A 119 -3.92 4.33 -0.33
CA SER A 119 -4.11 3.93 1.05
C SER A 119 -3.80 5.07 2.02
N LEU A 120 -2.67 5.75 1.84
CA LEU A 120 -2.28 6.89 2.68
C LEU A 120 -3.33 8.01 2.64
N VAL A 121 -3.85 8.33 1.45
CA VAL A 121 -4.91 9.33 1.28
C VAL A 121 -6.19 8.87 1.98
N LEU A 122 -6.67 7.67 1.68
CA LEU A 122 -7.92 7.14 2.25
C LEU A 122 -7.85 7.06 3.78
N VAL A 123 -6.77 6.50 4.33
CA VAL A 123 -6.61 6.35 5.78
C VAL A 123 -6.47 7.71 6.46
N SER A 124 -5.74 8.63 5.85
CA SER A 124 -5.57 9.99 6.40
C SER A 124 -6.88 10.79 6.43
N TRP A 125 -7.82 10.51 5.51
CA TRP A 125 -9.08 11.25 5.43
C TRP A 125 -10.23 10.56 6.14
N LEU A 126 -10.33 9.25 6.01
CA LEU A 126 -11.47 8.45 6.43
C LEU A 126 -11.15 7.57 7.65
N GLY A 127 -9.90 7.58 8.14
CA GLY A 127 -9.52 6.78 9.30
C GLY A 127 -9.76 5.28 9.08
N MET A 128 -10.51 4.64 9.96
CA MET A 128 -10.78 3.20 9.88
C MET A 128 -11.56 2.79 8.63
N THR A 129 -12.51 3.62 8.18
CA THR A 129 -13.22 3.42 6.91
C THR A 129 -12.26 3.48 5.72
N GLY A 130 -11.22 4.31 5.82
CA GLY A 130 -10.15 4.39 4.83
C GLY A 130 -9.33 3.10 4.73
N VAL A 131 -9.11 2.38 5.82
CA VAL A 131 -8.47 1.04 5.79
C VAL A 131 -9.32 0.05 4.99
N LEU A 132 -10.63 0.02 5.20
CA LEU A 132 -11.55 -0.82 4.42
C LEU A 132 -11.51 -0.42 2.93
N GLY A 133 -11.54 0.87 2.63
CA GLY A 133 -11.38 1.40 1.27
C GLY A 133 -10.07 0.95 0.62
N SER A 134 -8.97 0.97 1.36
CA SER A 134 -7.66 0.50 0.90
C SER A 134 -7.66 -1.01 0.63
N CYS A 135 -8.28 -1.81 1.48
CA CYS A 135 -8.45 -3.25 1.23
C CYS A 135 -9.23 -3.49 -0.07
N LEU A 136 -10.35 -2.79 -0.25
CA LEU A 136 -11.15 -2.89 -1.48
C LEU A 136 -10.35 -2.48 -2.72
N THR A 137 -9.56 -1.41 -2.63
CA THR A 137 -8.68 -0.98 -3.73
C THR A 137 -7.67 -2.06 -4.09
N GLY A 138 -7.05 -2.71 -3.10
CA GLY A 138 -6.14 -3.84 -3.31
C GLY A 138 -6.83 -5.03 -3.99
N VAL A 139 -8.04 -5.39 -3.56
CA VAL A 139 -8.84 -6.47 -4.17
C VAL A 139 -9.22 -6.12 -5.60
N VAL A 140 -9.72 -4.91 -5.84
CA VAL A 140 -10.08 -4.43 -7.19
C VAL A 140 -8.86 -4.43 -8.11
N TRP A 141 -7.70 -4.04 -7.59
CA TRP A 141 -6.46 -4.10 -8.34
C TRP A 141 -6.09 -5.53 -8.76
N ILE A 142 -6.14 -6.51 -7.84
CA ILE A 142 -5.82 -7.91 -8.11
C ILE A 142 -6.73 -8.48 -9.21
N ILE A 143 -8.03 -8.20 -9.12
CA ILE A 143 -9.03 -8.68 -10.08
C ILE A 143 -8.94 -7.86 -11.39
N GLY A 144 -8.87 -6.55 -11.28
CA GLY A 144 -8.94 -5.62 -12.42
C GLY A 144 -7.75 -5.71 -13.35
N ALA A 145 -6.55 -6.06 -12.84
CA ALA A 145 -5.37 -6.20 -13.67
C ALA A 145 -5.56 -7.27 -14.78
N GLY A 146 -6.17 -8.42 -14.44
CA GLY A 146 -6.48 -9.46 -15.42
C GLY A 146 -7.59 -9.05 -16.41
N GLY A 147 -8.68 -8.45 -15.89
CA GLY A 147 -9.78 -7.98 -16.72
C GLY A 147 -9.35 -6.89 -17.71
N LEU A 148 -8.48 -5.98 -17.29
CA LEU A 148 -7.94 -4.95 -18.20
C LEU A 148 -7.09 -5.59 -19.31
N ALA A 149 -6.25 -6.59 -18.99
CA ALA A 149 -5.47 -7.30 -19.99
C ALA A 149 -6.38 -7.98 -21.02
N GLN A 150 -7.45 -8.66 -20.58
CA GLN A 150 -8.42 -9.31 -21.50
C GLN A 150 -9.13 -8.31 -22.40
N VAL A 151 -9.57 -7.17 -21.87
CA VAL A 151 -10.21 -6.11 -22.67
C VAL A 151 -9.26 -5.59 -23.76
N LEU A 152 -7.97 -5.57 -23.48
CA LEU A 152 -6.93 -5.16 -24.43
C LEU A 152 -6.49 -6.29 -25.38
N GLY A 153 -7.11 -7.46 -25.30
CA GLY A 153 -6.80 -8.61 -26.17
C GLY A 153 -5.56 -9.40 -25.76
N TYR A 154 -5.11 -9.26 -24.50
CA TYR A 154 -3.96 -9.98 -23.95
C TYR A 154 -4.39 -11.08 -22.98
N PRO A 155 -3.53 -12.09 -22.77
CA PRO A 155 -3.75 -13.05 -21.69
C PRO A 155 -3.88 -12.37 -20.33
N PRO A 156 -4.78 -12.82 -19.45
CA PRO A 156 -5.04 -12.17 -18.15
C PRO A 156 -3.82 -12.14 -17.23
N ASP A 157 -2.87 -13.04 -17.45
CA ASP A 157 -1.64 -13.14 -16.64
C ASP A 157 -0.51 -12.20 -17.08
N ILE A 158 -0.67 -11.53 -18.23
CA ILE A 158 0.41 -10.74 -18.85
C ILE A 158 0.95 -9.64 -17.92
N LEU A 159 0.08 -9.04 -17.10
CA LEU A 159 0.44 -7.97 -16.17
C LEU A 159 1.04 -8.52 -14.86
N THR A 160 0.89 -9.80 -14.61
CA THR A 160 1.31 -10.45 -13.37
C THR A 160 2.32 -11.57 -13.58
N ASP A 161 2.64 -11.87 -14.84
CA ASP A 161 3.69 -12.83 -15.20
C ASP A 161 5.08 -12.16 -15.09
N PRO A 162 5.94 -12.62 -14.14
CA PRO A 162 7.29 -12.10 -14.00
C PRO A 162 8.17 -12.25 -15.24
N SER A 163 7.82 -13.15 -16.15
CA SER A 163 8.55 -13.41 -17.38
C SER A 163 8.06 -12.59 -18.58
N SER A 164 6.93 -11.90 -18.45
CA SER A 164 6.29 -11.18 -19.56
C SER A 164 7.20 -10.07 -20.11
N GLN A 165 7.60 -10.23 -21.37
CA GLN A 165 8.35 -9.20 -22.11
C GLN A 165 7.42 -8.21 -22.83
N VAL A 166 6.15 -8.55 -22.98
CA VAL A 166 5.16 -7.71 -23.69
C VAL A 166 4.86 -6.43 -22.94
N LEU A 167 4.94 -6.46 -21.62
CA LEU A 167 4.90 -5.25 -20.79
C LEU A 167 5.96 -4.20 -21.21
N ALA A 168 7.10 -4.63 -21.75
CA ALA A 168 8.16 -3.72 -22.18
C ALA A 168 7.73 -2.78 -23.30
N MET A 169 6.84 -3.23 -24.18
CA MET A 169 6.36 -2.42 -25.30
C MET A 169 5.39 -1.34 -24.86
N TRP A 170 4.60 -1.57 -23.82
CA TRP A 170 3.57 -0.66 -23.32
C TRP A 170 4.09 0.33 -22.27
N VAL A 171 5.08 -0.07 -21.49
CA VAL A 171 5.54 0.69 -20.33
C VAL A 171 6.60 1.74 -20.66
N ARG A 172 7.32 1.59 -21.78
CA ARG A 172 8.51 2.41 -22.07
C ARG A 172 8.31 3.92 -22.22
N PRO A 173 7.32 4.47 -22.92
CA PRO A 173 7.28 5.92 -23.14
C PRO A 173 6.59 6.70 -22.01
N LEU A 174 5.57 6.15 -21.36
CA LEU A 174 4.79 6.85 -20.32
C LEU A 174 5.28 6.58 -18.92
N TYR A 175 6.02 5.48 -18.73
CA TYR A 175 6.41 4.97 -17.42
C TYR A 175 7.12 6.00 -16.52
N TYR A 176 8.05 6.78 -17.05
CA TYR A 176 8.77 7.75 -16.23
C TYR A 176 7.88 8.91 -15.78
N TYR A 177 6.91 9.30 -16.58
CA TYR A 177 5.93 10.34 -16.21
C TYR A 177 4.94 9.81 -15.18
N GLU A 178 4.48 8.57 -15.35
CA GLU A 178 3.59 7.92 -14.39
C GLU A 178 4.29 7.70 -13.05
N LEU A 179 5.52 7.18 -13.04
CA LEU A 179 6.29 7.03 -11.83
C LEU A 179 6.55 8.37 -11.14
N GLY A 180 6.90 9.40 -11.91
CA GLY A 180 7.08 10.75 -11.39
C GLY A 180 5.80 11.29 -10.75
N GLY A 181 4.65 11.09 -11.39
CA GLY A 181 3.33 11.47 -10.87
C GLY A 181 2.97 10.74 -9.58
N VAL A 182 3.20 9.43 -9.53
CA VAL A 182 2.96 8.62 -8.33
C VAL A 182 3.86 9.07 -7.18
N VAL A 183 5.16 9.25 -7.42
CA VAL A 183 6.09 9.74 -6.38
C VAL A 183 5.68 11.13 -5.88
N ALA A 184 5.27 12.04 -6.77
CA ALA A 184 4.81 13.37 -6.38
C ALA A 184 3.52 13.31 -5.52
N LEU A 185 2.58 12.43 -5.87
CA LEU A 185 1.37 12.19 -5.09
C LEU A 185 1.70 11.67 -3.69
N GLY A 186 2.61 10.69 -3.58
CA GLY A 186 3.05 10.13 -2.31
C GLY A 186 3.73 11.16 -1.42
N LEU A 187 4.58 12.00 -1.98
CA LEU A 187 5.22 13.10 -1.26
C LEU A 187 4.19 14.13 -0.77
N ALA A 188 3.24 14.52 -1.62
CA ALA A 188 2.19 15.48 -1.25
C ALA A 188 1.28 14.91 -0.13
N ALA A 189 0.85 13.64 -0.26
CA ALA A 189 0.05 12.96 0.75
C ALA A 189 0.80 12.81 2.08
N SER A 190 2.08 12.45 2.02
CA SER A 190 2.97 12.31 3.18
C SER A 190 3.16 13.66 3.90
N LEU A 191 3.45 14.71 3.14
CA LEU A 191 3.59 16.06 3.68
C LEU A 191 2.31 16.52 4.35
N ARG A 192 1.16 16.31 3.71
CA ARG A 192 -0.14 16.62 4.29
C ARG A 192 -0.40 15.85 5.57
N HIS A 193 -0.08 14.55 5.61
CA HIS A 193 -0.26 13.73 6.82
C HIS A 193 0.55 14.27 8.00
N VAL A 194 1.83 14.64 7.75
CA VAL A 194 2.72 15.19 8.80
C VAL A 194 2.29 16.60 9.23
N LEU A 195 1.83 17.43 8.29
CA LEU A 195 1.45 18.83 8.56
C LEU A 195 0.01 19.00 9.04
N ARG A 196 -0.82 17.94 8.94
CA ARG A 196 -2.21 18.01 9.38
C ARG A 196 -2.24 18.46 10.86
N ARG A 197 -2.60 19.71 11.08
CA ARG A 197 -3.00 20.18 12.41
C ARG A 197 -4.21 19.37 12.81
N GLY A 198 -4.21 18.83 14.02
CA GLY A 198 -5.41 18.20 14.55
C GLY A 198 -6.57 19.17 14.34
N ASP A 199 -7.37 18.90 13.33
CA ASP A 199 -8.55 19.69 13.03
C ASP A 199 -9.55 19.35 14.13
N ASN A 200 -9.35 20.04 15.27
CA ASN A 200 -10.33 20.12 16.33
C ASN A 200 -11.49 20.96 15.77
N ARG A 201 -12.25 20.39 14.86
CA ARG A 201 -13.61 20.86 14.65
C ARG A 201 -14.45 20.30 15.78
N PRO A 202 -14.88 21.13 16.73
CA PRO A 202 -15.83 20.73 17.76
C PRO A 202 -17.24 20.77 17.17
N ASP A 203 -17.50 20.32 15.98
CA ASP A 203 -18.82 20.49 15.41
C ASP A 203 -19.16 19.36 14.45
N ALA A 204 -19.91 18.43 14.99
CA ALA A 204 -21.20 17.99 14.44
C ALA A 204 -21.75 16.94 15.37
#